data_ee75c01adb6181e7dd6ff00cba4c4ce8
#
_entry.id   ee75c01adb6181e7dd6ff00cba4c4ce8
#
_cell.length_a   1.000
_cell.length_b   1.000
_cell.length_c   1.000
_cell.angle_alpha   90.00
_cell.angle_beta   90.00
_cell.angle_gamma   90.00
#
_symmetry.space_group_name_H-M   'P 1'
#
loop_
_entity.id
_entity.type
_entity.pdbx_description
1 polymer ?
#
loop_
_entity_poly.entity_id
_entity_poly.type
_entity_poly.pdbx_seq_one_letter_code
_entity_poly.pdbx_strand_id
1 'polypeptide(L)'
;SNPHYIKGFIATIFLATGGFILMPFGSAYGVHNLGIPLNDLPILYMATGICMLIFSPIIGKLSDQIGKYKIFMAGSIITCIMTIIYCNLSITPLWIIILLNVVLFVGITGRMIASSALMTGIPQQKDRGAFMGINASVQQISGGLASLLAGFIVTENPDGSIGNYPSLGYVVIASAIVSVFLMRAINQYIIRNAGTVKH
;
A
#
# COMPACT_ATOMS: atom_id res chain seq x y z
N SER A 1 6.85 -27.52 0.59
CA SER A 1 6.29 -26.15 0.72
C SER A 1 4.92 -26.08 0.05
N ASN A 2 3.94 -25.53 0.74
CA ASN A 2 2.60 -25.40 0.19
C ASN A 2 2.60 -24.28 -0.90
N PRO A 3 2.18 -24.54 -2.14
CA PRO A 3 2.21 -23.55 -3.21
C PRO A 3 1.37 -22.29 -2.90
N HIS A 4 0.39 -22.41 -2.03
CA HIS A 4 -0.43 -21.27 -1.60
C HIS A 4 0.30 -20.34 -0.64
N TYR A 5 1.25 -20.84 0.15
CA TYR A 5 2.11 -20.01 1.01
C TYR A 5 3.04 -19.15 0.14
N ILE A 6 3.62 -19.74 -0.90
CA ILE A 6 4.49 -19.02 -1.84
C ILE A 6 3.70 -17.92 -2.55
N LYS A 7 2.48 -18.19 -3.02
CA LYS A 7 1.60 -17.17 -3.61
C LYS A 7 1.32 -16.02 -2.63
N GLY A 8 1.11 -16.33 -1.36
CA GLY A 8 0.95 -15.32 -0.31
C GLY A 8 2.17 -14.42 -0.19
N PHE A 9 3.37 -15.00 -0.10
CA PHE A 9 4.61 -14.23 0.00
C PHE A 9 4.87 -13.37 -1.25
N ILE A 10 4.64 -13.90 -2.45
CA ILE A 10 4.75 -13.11 -3.69
C ILE A 10 3.76 -11.94 -3.68
N ALA A 11 2.52 -12.16 -3.26
CA ALA A 11 1.54 -11.08 -3.15
C ALA A 11 1.98 -10.00 -2.14
N THR A 12 2.61 -10.40 -1.03
CA THR A 12 3.18 -9.48 -0.04
C THR A 12 4.34 -8.68 -0.59
N ILE A 13 5.22 -9.28 -1.42
CA ILE A 13 6.33 -8.57 -2.09
C ILE A 13 5.77 -7.42 -2.93
N PHE A 14 4.81 -7.69 -3.83
CA PHE A 14 4.22 -6.64 -4.67
C PHE A 14 3.45 -5.61 -3.86
N LEU A 15 2.73 -6.02 -2.81
CA LEU A 15 2.01 -5.10 -1.93
C LEU A 15 2.98 -4.15 -1.22
N ALA A 16 4.08 -4.68 -0.67
CA ALA A 16 5.11 -3.91 0.02
C ALA A 16 5.83 -2.96 -0.94
N THR A 17 6.20 -3.45 -2.15
CA THR A 17 6.83 -2.62 -3.17
C THR A 17 5.96 -1.40 -3.48
N GLY A 18 4.67 -1.61 -3.77
CA GLY A 18 3.75 -0.51 -4.07
C GLY A 18 3.44 0.42 -2.88
N GLY A 19 3.63 -0.05 -1.64
CA GLY A 19 3.41 0.75 -0.44
C GLY A 19 4.61 1.57 0.01
N PHE A 20 5.83 1.05 -0.18
CA PHE A 20 7.04 1.63 0.40
C PHE A 20 7.90 2.42 -0.59
N ILE A 21 7.69 2.25 -1.91
CA ILE A 21 8.57 2.85 -2.93
C ILE A 21 8.52 4.39 -2.95
N LEU A 22 7.37 5.00 -2.61
CA LEU A 22 7.20 6.46 -2.57
C LEU A 22 7.68 7.09 -1.27
N MET A 23 7.76 6.31 -0.18
CA MET A 23 7.99 6.83 1.17
C MET A 23 9.31 7.60 1.34
N PRO A 24 10.46 7.11 0.86
CA PRO A 24 11.75 7.76 1.13
C PRO A 24 11.83 9.19 0.59
N PHE A 25 11.15 9.45 -0.53
CA PHE A 25 11.21 10.73 -1.24
C PHE A 25 9.96 11.59 -1.06
N GLY A 26 8.96 11.11 -0.33
CA GLY A 26 7.67 11.80 -0.18
C GLY A 26 7.80 13.19 0.46
N SER A 27 8.64 13.33 1.49
CA SER A 27 8.88 14.63 2.15
C SER A 27 9.64 15.59 1.25
N ALA A 28 10.71 15.13 0.59
CA ALA A 28 11.51 15.95 -0.33
C ALA A 28 10.66 16.39 -1.52
N TYR A 29 9.87 15.49 -2.10
CA TYR A 29 8.93 15.81 -3.17
C TYR A 29 7.88 16.84 -2.72
N GLY A 30 7.34 16.70 -1.52
CA GLY A 30 6.40 17.65 -0.94
C GLY A 30 6.98 19.06 -0.82
N VAL A 31 8.20 19.18 -0.34
CA VAL A 31 8.87 20.49 -0.15
C VAL A 31 9.29 21.08 -1.49
N HIS A 32 10.03 20.34 -2.30
CA HIS A 32 10.72 20.92 -3.46
C HIS A 32 9.85 20.94 -4.73
N ASN A 33 8.91 20.00 -4.89
CA ASN A 33 8.06 19.94 -6.07
C ASN A 33 6.65 20.52 -5.83
N LEU A 34 6.07 20.29 -4.65
CA LEU A 34 4.72 20.78 -4.35
C LEU A 34 4.71 22.13 -3.64
N GLY A 35 5.88 22.63 -3.21
CA GLY A 35 6.02 23.93 -2.55
C GLY A 35 5.52 23.96 -1.10
N ILE A 36 5.49 22.82 -0.40
CA ILE A 36 5.11 22.76 1.02
C ILE A 36 6.25 23.36 1.84
N PRO A 37 6.00 24.40 2.66
CA PRO A 37 6.99 24.88 3.61
C PRO A 37 7.43 23.75 4.54
N LEU A 38 8.73 23.64 4.82
CA LEU A 38 9.27 22.58 5.69
C LEU A 38 8.59 22.54 7.06
N ASN A 39 8.21 23.71 7.59
CA ASN A 39 7.50 23.85 8.86
C ASN A 39 6.05 23.32 8.83
N ASP A 40 5.47 23.15 7.65
CA ASP A 40 4.09 22.69 7.48
C ASP A 40 4.01 21.16 7.22
N LEU A 41 5.14 20.49 6.95
CA LEU A 41 5.17 19.02 6.82
C LEU A 41 4.60 18.29 8.04
N PRO A 42 4.89 18.69 9.29
CA PRO A 42 4.26 18.07 10.45
C PRO A 42 2.74 18.16 10.43
N ILE A 43 2.18 19.28 9.93
CA ILE A 43 0.72 19.47 9.81
C ILE A 43 0.12 18.46 8.84
N LEU A 44 0.78 18.26 7.67
CA LEU A 44 0.37 17.27 6.68
C LEU A 44 0.33 15.85 7.27
N TYR A 45 1.40 15.43 7.94
CA TYR A 45 1.50 14.09 8.50
C TYR A 45 0.58 13.89 9.72
N MET A 46 0.44 14.92 10.56
CA MET A 46 -0.47 14.88 11.70
C MET A 46 -1.93 14.75 11.25
N ALA A 47 -2.36 15.55 10.27
CA ALA A 47 -3.71 15.48 9.71
C ALA A 47 -3.97 14.09 9.11
N THR A 48 -3.03 13.56 8.34
CA THR A 48 -3.12 12.21 7.76
C THR A 48 -3.18 11.15 8.86
N GLY A 49 -2.34 11.23 9.88
CA GLY A 49 -2.32 10.29 11.00
C GLY A 49 -3.62 10.26 11.79
N ILE A 50 -4.18 11.43 12.13
CA ILE A 50 -5.47 11.55 12.81
C ILE A 50 -6.59 10.93 11.98
N CYS A 51 -6.62 11.23 10.67
CA CYS A 51 -7.60 10.62 9.77
C CYS A 51 -7.46 9.09 9.75
N MET A 52 -6.23 8.55 9.74
CA MET A 52 -6.01 7.11 9.74
C MET A 52 -6.46 6.44 11.05
N LEU A 53 -6.33 7.10 12.20
CA LEU A 53 -6.87 6.59 13.48
C LEU A 53 -8.39 6.41 13.41
N ILE A 54 -9.09 7.28 12.69
CA ILE A 54 -10.55 7.22 12.52
C ILE A 54 -10.93 6.20 11.44
N PHE A 55 -10.29 6.26 10.27
CA PHE A 55 -10.66 5.43 9.12
C PHE A 55 -10.24 3.96 9.24
N SER A 56 -9.12 3.64 9.92
CA SER A 56 -8.65 2.25 10.03
C SER A 56 -9.67 1.30 10.66
N PRO A 57 -10.31 1.62 11.82
CA PRO A 57 -11.33 0.74 12.39
C PRO A 57 -12.60 0.67 11.53
N ILE A 58 -12.96 1.76 10.84
CA ILE A 58 -14.11 1.77 9.91
C ILE A 58 -13.84 0.83 8.74
N ILE A 59 -12.66 0.93 8.13
CA ILE A 59 -12.22 0.06 7.03
C ILE A 59 -12.19 -1.40 7.48
N GLY A 60 -11.69 -1.67 8.69
CA GLY A 60 -11.67 -3.02 9.26
C GLY A 60 -13.08 -3.62 9.34
N LYS A 61 -14.03 -2.91 9.96
CA LYS A 61 -15.44 -3.34 10.03
C LYS A 61 -16.06 -3.53 8.65
N LEU A 62 -15.82 -2.59 7.74
CA LEU A 62 -16.34 -2.66 6.38
C LEU A 62 -15.76 -3.84 5.61
N SER A 63 -14.50 -4.17 5.83
CA SER A 63 -13.82 -5.34 5.26
C SER A 63 -14.46 -6.66 5.71
N ASP A 64 -14.89 -6.75 6.97
CA ASP A 64 -15.57 -7.92 7.49
C ASP A 64 -17.01 -8.05 6.95
N GLN A 65 -17.72 -6.94 6.75
CA GLN A 65 -19.11 -6.91 6.27
C GLN A 65 -19.23 -7.12 4.75
N ILE A 66 -18.46 -6.38 3.96
CA ILE A 66 -18.57 -6.38 2.49
C ILE A 66 -17.74 -7.48 1.85
N GLY A 67 -16.66 -7.91 2.55
CA GLY A 67 -15.70 -8.92 2.10
C GLY A 67 -14.33 -8.34 1.83
N LYS A 68 -13.32 -9.04 2.34
CA LYS A 68 -11.91 -8.63 2.36
C LYS A 68 -11.37 -8.30 0.97
N TYR A 69 -11.64 -9.15 -0.02
CA TYR A 69 -11.15 -8.93 -1.38
C TYR A 69 -11.79 -7.70 -2.05
N LYS A 70 -13.07 -7.41 -1.77
CA LYS A 70 -13.73 -6.22 -2.32
C LYS A 70 -13.12 -4.93 -1.79
N ILE A 71 -12.82 -4.88 -0.49
CA ILE A 71 -12.14 -3.73 0.13
C ILE A 71 -10.70 -3.60 -0.38
N PHE A 72 -9.99 -4.73 -0.55
CA PHE A 72 -8.66 -4.72 -1.16
C PHE A 72 -8.68 -4.13 -2.58
N MET A 73 -9.66 -4.52 -3.40
CA MET A 73 -9.80 -4.02 -4.76
C MET A 73 -10.16 -2.53 -4.79
N ALA A 74 -11.14 -2.11 -3.98
CA ALA A 74 -11.50 -0.70 -3.87
C ALA A 74 -10.32 0.17 -3.42
N GLY A 75 -9.59 -0.26 -2.38
CA GLY A 75 -8.38 0.42 -1.91
C GLY A 75 -7.29 0.48 -2.99
N SER A 76 -7.15 -0.58 -3.81
CA SER A 76 -6.20 -0.60 -4.92
C SER A 76 -6.55 0.40 -6.01
N ILE A 77 -7.83 0.51 -6.37
CA ILE A 77 -8.32 1.49 -7.35
C ILE A 77 -8.06 2.91 -6.85
N ILE A 78 -8.44 3.20 -5.60
CA ILE A 78 -8.20 4.51 -4.98
C ILE A 78 -6.71 4.82 -4.97
N THR A 79 -5.87 3.88 -4.54
CA THR A 79 -4.41 4.07 -4.51
C THR A 79 -3.86 4.37 -5.90
N CYS A 80 -4.26 3.63 -6.95
CA CYS A 80 -3.78 3.86 -8.31
C CYS A 80 -4.17 5.25 -8.82
N ILE A 81 -5.43 5.65 -8.66
CA ILE A 81 -5.93 6.95 -9.11
C ILE A 81 -5.20 8.07 -8.36
N MET A 82 -5.14 7.98 -7.03
CA MET A 82 -4.49 9.00 -6.21
C MET A 82 -2.98 9.08 -6.43
N THR A 83 -2.31 7.97 -6.70
CA THR A 83 -0.89 7.97 -7.05
C THR A 83 -0.63 8.70 -8.36
N ILE A 84 -1.46 8.49 -9.39
CA ILE A 84 -1.34 9.22 -10.65
C ILE A 84 -1.51 10.72 -10.41
N ILE A 85 -2.53 11.11 -9.67
CA ILE A 85 -2.78 12.53 -9.37
C ILE A 85 -1.61 13.10 -8.56
N TYR A 86 -1.24 12.46 -7.44
CA TYR A 86 -0.24 12.96 -6.51
C TYR A 86 1.16 13.10 -7.12
N CYS A 87 1.60 12.11 -7.90
CA CYS A 87 2.92 12.12 -8.52
C CYS A 87 3.05 13.10 -9.70
N ASN A 88 1.95 13.65 -10.21
CA ASN A 88 1.93 14.64 -11.28
C ASN A 88 1.45 16.03 -10.83
N LEU A 89 1.35 16.26 -9.51
CA LEU A 89 1.04 17.59 -8.98
C LEU A 89 2.23 18.52 -9.18
N SER A 90 1.89 19.79 -9.45
CA SER A 90 2.78 20.95 -9.36
C SER A 90 2.52 21.71 -8.04
N ILE A 91 3.03 22.91 -7.90
CA ILE A 91 2.82 23.78 -6.74
C ILE A 91 1.33 23.87 -6.43
N THR A 92 0.91 23.38 -5.27
CA THR A 92 -0.49 23.21 -4.90
C THR A 92 -0.71 23.68 -3.46
N PRO A 93 -1.84 24.34 -3.15
CA PRO A 93 -2.15 24.75 -1.78
C PRO A 93 -2.17 23.57 -0.80
N LEU A 94 -1.61 23.79 0.41
CA LEU A 94 -1.43 22.76 1.43
C LEU A 94 -2.71 21.97 1.76
N TRP A 95 -3.87 22.64 1.84
CA TRP A 95 -5.14 21.98 2.16
C TRP A 95 -5.58 20.97 1.10
N ILE A 96 -5.29 21.24 -0.18
CA ILE A 96 -5.55 20.27 -1.28
C ILE A 96 -4.62 19.08 -1.14
N ILE A 97 -3.33 19.32 -0.86
CA ILE A 97 -2.34 18.25 -0.67
C ILE A 97 -2.75 17.38 0.52
N ILE A 98 -3.20 17.95 1.64
CA ILE A 98 -3.69 17.21 2.79
C ILE A 98 -4.88 16.31 2.39
N LEU A 99 -5.86 16.86 1.66
CA LEU A 99 -7.02 16.10 1.21
C LEU A 99 -6.61 14.91 0.32
N LEU A 100 -5.78 15.16 -0.69
CA LEU A 100 -5.29 14.10 -1.60
C LEU A 100 -4.46 13.05 -0.85
N ASN A 101 -3.62 13.47 0.08
CA ASN A 101 -2.81 12.60 0.90
C ASN A 101 -3.69 11.70 1.79
N VAL A 102 -4.69 12.26 2.46
CA VAL A 102 -5.66 11.49 3.27
C VAL A 102 -6.36 10.43 2.41
N VAL A 103 -6.87 10.79 1.23
CA VAL A 103 -7.56 9.83 0.34
C VAL A 103 -6.60 8.74 -0.14
N LEU A 104 -5.37 9.10 -0.50
CA LEU A 104 -4.32 8.15 -0.87
C LEU A 104 -4.05 7.15 0.26
N PHE A 105 -3.88 7.65 1.49
CA PHE A 105 -3.61 6.80 2.65
C PHE A 105 -4.81 5.94 3.06
N VAL A 106 -6.04 6.40 2.87
CA VAL A 106 -7.26 5.58 3.02
C VAL A 106 -7.20 4.38 2.07
N GLY A 107 -6.82 4.60 0.81
CA GLY A 107 -6.64 3.53 -0.17
C GLY A 107 -5.53 2.54 0.25
N ILE A 108 -4.36 3.04 0.63
CA ILE A 108 -3.22 2.23 1.09
C ILE A 108 -3.60 1.41 2.33
N THR A 109 -4.21 2.04 3.33
CA THR A 109 -4.63 1.39 4.57
C THR A 109 -5.68 0.32 4.32
N GLY A 110 -6.65 0.60 3.44
CA GLY A 110 -7.66 -0.37 3.02
C GLY A 110 -7.05 -1.64 2.41
N ARG A 111 -6.06 -1.47 1.54
CA ARG A 111 -5.29 -2.60 0.97
C ARG A 111 -4.54 -3.38 2.04
N MET A 112 -3.85 -2.70 2.96
CA MET A 112 -3.06 -3.33 4.00
C MET A 112 -3.91 -4.13 4.98
N ILE A 113 -5.01 -3.56 5.48
CA ILE A 113 -5.93 -4.24 6.39
C ILE A 113 -6.56 -5.46 5.70
N ALA A 114 -7.11 -5.28 4.51
CA ALA A 114 -7.78 -6.34 3.78
C ALA A 114 -6.81 -7.46 3.36
N SER A 115 -5.58 -7.13 2.93
CA SER A 115 -4.57 -8.13 2.59
C SER A 115 -4.11 -8.92 3.82
N SER A 116 -3.84 -8.25 4.94
CA SER A 116 -3.48 -8.91 6.20
C SER A 116 -4.56 -9.90 6.63
N ALA A 117 -5.83 -9.49 6.54
CA ALA A 117 -6.96 -10.36 6.86
C ALA A 117 -7.13 -11.55 5.88
N LEU A 118 -6.77 -11.40 4.59
CA LEU A 118 -6.73 -12.51 3.64
C LEU A 118 -5.56 -13.45 3.93
N MET A 119 -4.37 -12.90 4.24
CA MET A 119 -3.19 -13.71 4.55
C MET A 119 -3.39 -14.65 5.74
N THR A 120 -4.14 -14.23 6.77
CA THR A 120 -4.46 -15.08 7.92
C THR A 120 -5.30 -16.31 7.57
N GLY A 121 -5.99 -16.29 6.42
CA GLY A 121 -6.81 -17.40 5.92
C GLY A 121 -6.06 -18.43 5.08
N ILE A 122 -4.80 -18.20 4.73
CA ILE A 122 -4.01 -19.12 3.88
C ILE A 122 -3.48 -20.30 4.70
N PRO A 123 -2.82 -20.11 5.88
CA PRO A 123 -2.20 -21.20 6.62
C PRO A 123 -3.22 -22.00 7.42
N GLN A 124 -2.87 -23.28 7.62
CA GLN A 124 -3.55 -24.09 8.64
C GLN A 124 -3.33 -23.49 10.03
N GLN A 125 -4.25 -23.76 10.95
CA GLN A 125 -4.22 -23.16 12.30
C GLN A 125 -2.88 -23.37 13.02
N LYS A 126 -2.27 -24.55 12.88
CA LYS A 126 -0.97 -24.91 13.47
C LYS A 126 0.21 -24.09 12.90
N ASP A 127 0.13 -23.65 11.64
CA ASP A 127 1.23 -22.98 10.94
C ASP A 127 1.04 -21.44 10.90
N ARG A 128 -0.08 -20.93 11.42
CA ARG A 128 -0.48 -19.52 11.28
C ARG A 128 0.57 -18.56 11.86
N GLY A 129 1.10 -18.86 13.03
CA GLY A 129 2.12 -17.99 13.66
C GLY A 129 3.40 -17.92 12.84
N ALA A 130 3.92 -19.08 12.41
CA ALA A 130 5.12 -19.15 11.58
C ALA A 130 4.92 -18.46 10.23
N PHE A 131 3.79 -18.70 9.56
CA PHE A 131 3.46 -18.05 8.28
C PHE A 131 3.40 -16.54 8.42
N MET A 132 2.71 -16.01 9.42
CA MET A 132 2.58 -14.57 9.63
C MET A 132 3.92 -13.91 9.99
N GLY A 133 4.78 -14.59 10.76
CA GLY A 133 6.14 -14.12 11.07
C GLY A 133 6.99 -14.01 9.80
N ILE A 134 7.01 -15.05 8.96
CA ILE A 134 7.72 -15.05 7.68
C ILE A 134 7.14 -13.96 6.76
N ASN A 135 5.81 -13.84 6.70
CA ASN A 135 5.15 -12.83 5.87
C ASN A 135 5.53 -11.39 6.28
N ALA A 136 5.62 -11.12 7.58
CA ALA A 136 6.09 -9.82 8.09
C ALA A 136 7.55 -9.57 7.70
N SER A 137 8.42 -10.57 7.79
CA SER A 137 9.82 -10.46 7.35
C SER A 137 9.92 -10.19 5.84
N VAL A 138 9.16 -10.91 5.02
CA VAL A 138 9.08 -10.69 3.57
C VAL A 138 8.62 -9.27 3.27
N GLN A 139 7.61 -8.77 3.99
CA GLN A 139 7.10 -7.40 3.81
C GLN A 139 8.19 -6.35 4.09
N GLN A 140 8.93 -6.49 5.19
CA GLN A 140 9.97 -5.54 5.58
C GLN A 140 11.16 -5.56 4.62
N ILE A 141 11.63 -6.74 4.24
CA ILE A 141 12.73 -6.89 3.27
C ILE A 141 12.31 -6.29 1.91
N SER A 142 11.10 -6.61 1.44
CA SER A 142 10.59 -6.08 0.16
C SER A 142 10.41 -4.56 0.21
N GLY A 143 9.98 -4.01 1.34
CA GLY A 143 9.89 -2.57 1.56
C GLY A 143 11.26 -1.89 1.50
N GLY A 144 12.28 -2.47 2.15
CA GLY A 144 13.66 -1.99 2.08
C GLY A 144 14.22 -2.01 0.66
N LEU A 145 14.03 -3.13 -0.06
CA LEU A 145 14.44 -3.25 -1.47
C LEU A 145 13.71 -2.27 -2.37
N ALA A 146 12.41 -2.05 -2.15
CA ALA A 146 11.64 -1.05 -2.90
C ALA A 146 12.16 0.37 -2.67
N SER A 147 12.54 0.70 -1.44
CA SER A 147 13.16 1.99 -1.11
C SER A 147 14.51 2.18 -1.79
N LEU A 148 15.32 1.12 -1.86
CA LEU A 148 16.58 1.15 -2.61
C LEU A 148 16.35 1.34 -4.11
N LEU A 149 15.39 0.60 -4.70
CA LEU A 149 15.02 0.76 -6.11
C LEU A 149 14.52 2.17 -6.42
N ALA A 150 13.77 2.80 -5.51
CA ALA A 150 13.37 4.18 -5.66
C ALA A 150 14.55 5.13 -5.78
N GLY A 151 15.63 4.90 -5.01
CA GLY A 151 16.86 5.69 -5.07
C GLY A 151 17.61 5.59 -6.42
N PHE A 152 17.44 4.50 -7.16
CA PHE A 152 18.01 4.37 -8.51
C PHE A 152 17.15 5.02 -9.61
N ILE A 153 15.85 5.21 -9.37
CA ILE A 153 14.91 5.78 -10.34
C ILE A 153 14.87 7.31 -10.23
N VAL A 154 14.89 7.80 -8.99
CA VAL A 154 14.75 9.22 -8.66
C VAL A 154 16.08 9.93 -8.91
N THR A 155 16.00 11.15 -9.44
CA THR A 155 17.14 12.05 -9.60
C THR A 155 16.88 13.32 -8.80
N GLU A 156 17.93 13.87 -8.19
CA GLU A 156 17.87 15.19 -7.56
C GLU A 156 18.42 16.21 -8.53
N ASN A 157 17.61 17.21 -8.86
CA ASN A 157 17.99 18.30 -9.74
C ASN A 157 18.82 19.36 -8.99
N PRO A 158 19.57 20.22 -9.70
CA PRO A 158 20.37 21.28 -9.07
C PRO A 158 19.58 22.27 -8.21
N ASP A 159 18.28 22.41 -8.45
CA ASP A 159 17.34 23.24 -7.67
C ASP A 159 16.77 22.51 -6.44
N GLY A 160 17.20 21.26 -6.18
CA GLY A 160 16.71 20.41 -5.11
C GLY A 160 15.41 19.69 -5.43
N SER A 161 14.78 19.94 -6.59
CA SER A 161 13.56 19.23 -6.99
C SER A 161 13.82 17.76 -7.29
N ILE A 162 12.82 16.92 -7.01
CA ILE A 162 12.89 15.48 -7.23
C ILE A 162 12.41 15.18 -8.64
N GLY A 163 13.36 14.78 -9.49
CA GLY A 163 13.08 14.33 -10.86
C GLY A 163 12.68 12.85 -10.90
N ASN A 164 11.98 12.48 -11.96
CA ASN A 164 11.48 11.11 -12.20
C ASN A 164 10.52 10.54 -11.13
N TYR A 165 10.01 11.38 -10.22
CA TYR A 165 9.06 10.92 -9.20
C TYR A 165 7.79 10.26 -9.78
N PRO A 166 7.20 10.73 -10.91
CA PRO A 166 6.09 10.04 -11.58
C PRO A 166 6.41 8.60 -11.99
N SER A 167 7.68 8.29 -12.29
CA SER A 167 8.10 6.91 -12.61
C SER A 167 7.90 5.94 -11.46
N LEU A 168 8.10 6.39 -10.21
CA LEU A 168 7.76 5.60 -9.03
C LEU A 168 6.25 5.30 -8.97
N GLY A 169 5.41 6.26 -9.38
CA GLY A 169 3.97 6.07 -9.47
C GLY A 169 3.58 4.94 -10.43
N TYR A 170 4.25 4.80 -11.56
CA TYR A 170 4.01 3.69 -12.49
C TYR A 170 4.40 2.33 -11.88
N VAL A 171 5.48 2.27 -11.09
CA VAL A 171 5.84 1.04 -10.36
C VAL A 171 4.78 0.68 -9.31
N VAL A 172 4.22 1.68 -8.61
CA VAL A 172 3.10 1.47 -7.67
C VAL A 172 1.91 0.86 -8.39
N ILE A 173 1.53 1.40 -9.55
CA ILE A 173 0.39 0.93 -10.33
C ILE A 173 0.62 -0.50 -10.83
N ALA A 174 1.79 -0.78 -11.41
CA ALA A 174 2.13 -2.12 -11.89
C ALA A 174 2.09 -3.14 -10.75
N SER A 175 2.69 -2.82 -9.59
CA SER A 175 2.66 -3.69 -8.42
C SER A 175 1.25 -3.85 -7.82
N ALA A 176 0.42 -2.81 -7.88
CA ALA A 176 -0.98 -2.88 -7.46
C ALA A 176 -1.80 -3.82 -8.34
N ILE A 177 -1.64 -3.74 -9.66
CA ILE A 177 -2.32 -4.62 -10.60
C ILE A 177 -1.95 -6.08 -10.33
N VAL A 178 -0.64 -6.38 -10.24
CA VAL A 178 -0.17 -7.75 -9.95
C VAL A 178 -0.72 -8.25 -8.61
N SER A 179 -0.68 -7.41 -7.57
CA SER A 179 -1.19 -7.78 -6.24
C SER A 179 -2.70 -8.06 -6.25
N VAL A 180 -3.50 -7.35 -7.06
CA VAL A 180 -4.94 -7.59 -7.20
C VAL A 180 -5.22 -8.98 -7.80
N PHE A 181 -4.49 -9.39 -8.83
CA PHE A 181 -4.64 -10.73 -9.41
C PHE A 181 -4.22 -11.83 -8.43
N LEU A 182 -3.12 -11.66 -7.73
CA LEU A 182 -2.66 -12.63 -6.71
C LEU A 182 -3.65 -12.74 -5.54
N MET A 183 -4.16 -11.62 -5.04
CA MET A 183 -5.15 -11.60 -3.96
C MET A 183 -6.48 -12.21 -4.38
N ARG A 184 -6.88 -12.07 -5.66
CA ARG A 184 -8.04 -12.76 -6.21
C ARG A 184 -7.88 -14.29 -6.13
N ALA A 185 -6.72 -14.79 -6.57
CA ALA A 185 -6.42 -16.23 -6.50
C ALA A 185 -6.40 -16.75 -5.06
N ILE A 186 -5.84 -15.97 -4.13
CA ILE A 186 -5.82 -16.30 -2.69
C ILE A 186 -7.25 -16.33 -2.13
N ASN A 187 -8.06 -15.32 -2.43
CA ASN A 187 -9.45 -15.27 -1.97
C ASN A 187 -10.27 -16.47 -2.48
N GLN A 188 -10.10 -16.85 -3.74
CA GLN A 188 -10.77 -18.04 -4.30
C GLN A 188 -10.33 -19.33 -3.59
N TYR A 189 -9.06 -19.47 -3.28
CA TYR A 189 -8.55 -20.62 -2.52
C TYR A 189 -9.17 -20.69 -1.13
N ILE A 190 -9.25 -19.56 -0.40
CA ILE A 190 -9.84 -19.51 0.95
C ILE A 190 -11.31 -19.91 0.91
N ILE A 191 -12.08 -19.39 -0.06
CA ILE A 191 -13.51 -19.71 -0.20
C ILE A 191 -13.72 -21.20 -0.48
N ARG A 192 -12.92 -21.79 -1.38
CA ARG A 192 -13.01 -23.23 -1.69
C ARG A 192 -12.74 -24.10 -0.48
N ASN A 193 -11.70 -23.80 0.30
CA ASN A 193 -11.35 -24.57 1.50
C ASN A 193 -12.37 -24.39 2.62
N ALA A 194 -12.97 -23.22 2.77
CA ALA A 194 -14.03 -23.00 3.75
C ALA A 194 -15.30 -23.79 3.45
N GLY A 195 -15.56 -24.09 2.17
CA GLY A 195 -16.69 -24.94 1.73
C GLY A 195 -16.46 -26.43 1.96
N THR A 196 -15.22 -26.90 1.93
CA THR A 196 -14.88 -28.33 2.14
C THR A 196 -14.86 -28.77 3.61
N VAL A 197 -14.81 -27.85 4.56
CA VAL A 197 -14.81 -28.15 6.02
C VAL A 197 -16.25 -28.28 6.57
N LYS A 198 -17.27 -27.98 5.78
CA LYS A 198 -18.70 -28.06 6.20
C LYS A 198 -19.40 -29.38 5.84
N HIS A 199 -18.69 -30.36 5.31
CA HIS A 199 -19.14 -31.73 5.06
C HIS A 199 -18.26 -32.70 5.83
#